data_1e1752f8c821afa22392ff91f9e03f85
#
_entry.id   1e1752f8c821afa22392ff91f9e03f85
#
_cell.length_a   1.000
_cell.length_b   1.000
_cell.length_c   1.000
_cell.angle_alpha   90.00
_cell.angle_beta   90.00
_cell.angle_gamma   90.00
#
_symmetry.space_group_name_H-M   'P 1'
#
loop_
_entity.id
_entity.type
_entity.pdbx_description
1 polymer ?
#
loop_
_entity_poly.entity_id
_entity_poly.type
_entity_poly.pdbx_seq_one_letter_code
_entity_poly.pdbx_strand_id
1 'polypeptide(L)'
;MLVTQVYQLVNAATQEVLGESAVVNEDLTNVVDIGNEIIGTDNLDNYVKALVDHIGRVIFVNRPYRGGAPSVLMDGWEFGSILEKIQADIPEASENESWELVDGQSYDPNVFYKPTVSAKFFNKRITFEVDMSFTELQVRESFSNVAQLNGFLSMLYAAVDKSITVKMDALVMRTINNMISETVAAEYPTGTELGSKSGVRAVNLLYLYNQGKTTPLTAANAIKDKDFIRFASYQMALYMSRMSRISSLFNVGGKERFTPEDMLHVVMLADFRTSADIYLQSDTFHDMYTELPFAETVPFWQGSGTSYDFDSTSSINIKDTSGHTTNMSGILAVMFDRDALGVSNLDRRVTTNYNPKAEFWNNFYKFEAGYFNDLNENFVVFFIADPEASAA
;
A
#
# COMPACT_ATOMS: atom_id res chain seq x y z
N MET A 1 -6.17 -24.88 -4.06
CA MET A 1 -6.98 -24.64 -5.29
C MET A 1 -8.26 -25.48 -5.24
N LEU A 2 -9.34 -25.02 -5.89
CA LEU A 2 -10.54 -25.84 -6.09
C LEU A 2 -10.27 -26.84 -7.23
N VAL A 3 -10.92 -28.01 -7.20
CA VAL A 3 -10.77 -29.05 -8.25
C VAL A 3 -11.08 -28.48 -9.64
N THR A 4 -12.09 -27.63 -9.74
CA THR A 4 -12.45 -26.94 -11.00
C THR A 4 -11.34 -26.04 -11.54
N GLN A 5 -10.59 -25.38 -10.69
CA GLN A 5 -9.44 -24.55 -11.10
C GLN A 5 -8.26 -25.42 -11.56
N VAL A 6 -8.04 -26.54 -10.89
CA VAL A 6 -7.00 -27.51 -11.31
C VAL A 6 -7.37 -28.11 -12.66
N TYR A 7 -8.63 -28.50 -12.86
CA TYR A 7 -9.14 -28.97 -14.14
C TYR A 7 -8.88 -27.95 -15.26
N GLN A 8 -9.28 -26.70 -15.06
CA GLN A 8 -9.09 -25.63 -16.06
C GLN A 8 -7.62 -25.45 -16.45
N LEU A 9 -6.73 -25.45 -15.47
CA LEU A 9 -5.27 -25.30 -15.69
C LEU A 9 -4.71 -26.48 -16.47
N VAL A 10 -5.01 -27.69 -16.02
CA VAL A 10 -4.48 -28.94 -16.64
C VAL A 10 -5.05 -29.11 -18.04
N ASN A 11 -6.35 -28.85 -18.24
CA ASN A 11 -6.99 -28.95 -19.54
C ASN A 11 -6.41 -27.92 -20.53
N ALA A 12 -6.24 -26.66 -20.11
CA ALA A 12 -5.65 -25.62 -20.96
C ALA A 12 -4.20 -25.96 -21.36
N ALA A 13 -3.36 -26.41 -20.44
CA ALA A 13 -2.00 -26.82 -20.73
C ALA A 13 -1.95 -28.07 -21.63
N THR A 14 -2.86 -29.03 -21.44
CA THR A 14 -2.96 -30.24 -22.27
C THR A 14 -3.36 -29.90 -23.70
N GLN A 15 -4.36 -29.05 -23.87
CA GLN A 15 -4.82 -28.61 -25.18
C GLN A 15 -3.75 -27.81 -25.95
N GLU A 16 -2.97 -26.98 -25.25
CA GLU A 16 -1.88 -26.22 -25.85
C GLU A 16 -0.77 -27.14 -26.41
N VAL A 17 -0.52 -28.27 -25.77
CA VAL A 17 0.60 -29.15 -26.12
C VAL A 17 0.21 -30.32 -26.99
N LEU A 18 -0.93 -30.97 -26.72
CA LEU A 18 -1.40 -32.13 -27.45
C LEU A 18 -2.48 -31.80 -28.49
N GLY A 19 -2.96 -30.57 -28.54
CA GLY A 19 -3.98 -30.08 -29.46
C GLY A 19 -5.39 -30.06 -28.86
N GLU A 20 -6.30 -29.33 -29.51
CA GLU A 20 -7.68 -29.09 -29.04
C GLU A 20 -8.52 -30.34 -28.84
N SER A 21 -8.16 -31.47 -29.46
CA SER A 21 -8.84 -32.76 -29.30
C SER A 21 -8.48 -33.49 -28.00
N ALA A 22 -7.40 -33.13 -27.34
CA ALA A 22 -7.01 -33.71 -26.07
C ALA A 22 -7.79 -33.04 -24.93
N VAL A 23 -8.76 -33.74 -24.37
CA VAL A 23 -9.62 -33.20 -23.33
C VAL A 23 -9.39 -33.95 -22.01
N VAL A 24 -9.10 -33.18 -20.98
CA VAL A 24 -9.08 -33.68 -19.60
C VAL A 24 -10.52 -33.77 -19.10
N ASN A 25 -10.87 -34.82 -18.38
CA ASN A 25 -12.19 -34.92 -17.75
C ASN A 25 -12.31 -33.93 -16.57
N GLU A 26 -13.52 -33.41 -16.35
CA GLU A 26 -13.77 -32.44 -15.26
C GLU A 26 -13.45 -33.00 -13.86
N ASP A 27 -13.57 -34.32 -13.68
CA ASP A 27 -13.25 -35.08 -12.49
C ASP A 27 -11.76 -35.52 -12.43
N LEU A 28 -10.96 -35.16 -13.45
CA LEU A 28 -9.55 -35.51 -13.59
C LEU A 28 -9.29 -37.03 -13.66
N THR A 29 -10.26 -37.86 -13.95
CA THR A 29 -10.10 -39.34 -13.94
C THR A 29 -9.14 -39.87 -15.00
N ASN A 30 -8.98 -39.17 -16.13
CA ASN A 30 -8.09 -39.56 -17.24
C ASN A 30 -6.69 -38.91 -17.15
N VAL A 31 -6.33 -38.24 -16.03
CA VAL A 31 -5.05 -37.53 -15.86
C VAL A 31 -3.85 -38.46 -16.00
N VAL A 32 -3.97 -39.71 -15.55
CA VAL A 32 -2.88 -40.71 -15.65
C VAL A 32 -2.61 -41.09 -17.12
N ASP A 33 -3.63 -41.24 -17.92
CA ASP A 33 -3.52 -41.58 -19.35
C ASP A 33 -2.90 -40.42 -20.12
N ILE A 34 -3.37 -39.19 -19.86
CA ILE A 34 -2.80 -37.97 -20.43
C ILE A 34 -1.35 -37.77 -19.99
N GLY A 35 -1.04 -38.01 -18.72
CA GLY A 35 0.31 -37.97 -18.23
C GLY A 35 1.25 -38.92 -18.96
N ASN A 36 0.79 -40.17 -19.21
CA ASN A 36 1.55 -41.16 -19.98
C ASN A 36 1.76 -40.72 -21.44
N GLU A 37 0.75 -40.09 -22.06
CA GLU A 37 0.87 -39.55 -23.41
C GLU A 37 1.88 -38.39 -23.47
N ILE A 38 1.82 -37.44 -22.55
CA ILE A 38 2.76 -36.32 -22.47
C ILE A 38 4.19 -36.80 -22.26
N ILE A 39 4.40 -37.78 -21.37
CA ILE A 39 5.73 -38.35 -21.07
C ILE A 39 6.25 -39.15 -22.26
N GLY A 40 5.37 -39.87 -22.96
CA GLY A 40 5.70 -40.74 -24.11
C GLY A 40 6.04 -39.97 -25.39
N THR A 41 5.61 -38.72 -25.54
CA THR A 41 5.77 -37.93 -26.77
C THR A 41 6.90 -36.89 -26.74
N ASP A 42 7.78 -36.92 -25.78
CA ASP A 42 8.84 -35.92 -25.56
C ASP A 42 8.33 -34.46 -25.41
N ASN A 43 7.04 -34.30 -25.11
CA ASN A 43 6.40 -33.00 -24.94
C ASN A 43 6.41 -32.49 -23.51
N LEU A 44 7.10 -33.17 -22.60
CA LEU A 44 7.11 -32.85 -21.18
C LEU A 44 7.62 -31.43 -20.90
N ASP A 45 8.67 -30.99 -21.59
CA ASP A 45 9.20 -29.62 -21.42
C ASP A 45 8.20 -28.55 -21.86
N ASN A 46 7.52 -28.76 -23.00
CA ASN A 46 6.50 -27.85 -23.50
C ASN A 46 5.28 -27.83 -22.56
N TYR A 47 4.90 -28.99 -22.04
CA TYR A 47 3.79 -29.08 -21.09
C TYR A 47 4.08 -28.35 -19.78
N VAL A 48 5.28 -28.52 -19.23
CA VAL A 48 5.69 -27.81 -18.03
C VAL A 48 5.70 -26.29 -18.23
N LYS A 49 6.20 -25.83 -19.37
CA LYS A 49 6.16 -24.40 -19.73
C LYS A 49 4.74 -23.85 -19.81
N ALA A 50 3.85 -24.55 -20.53
CA ALA A 50 2.43 -24.20 -20.63
C ALA A 50 1.76 -24.19 -19.24
N LEU A 51 1.96 -25.23 -18.45
CA LEU A 51 1.41 -25.35 -17.11
C LEU A 51 1.84 -24.20 -16.17
N VAL A 52 3.13 -23.88 -16.18
CA VAL A 52 3.69 -22.79 -15.36
C VAL A 52 3.15 -21.43 -15.80
N ASP A 53 3.02 -21.20 -17.10
CA ASP A 53 2.45 -19.96 -17.65
C ASP A 53 0.96 -19.81 -17.25
N HIS A 54 0.17 -20.89 -17.37
CA HIS A 54 -1.23 -20.88 -16.94
C HIS A 54 -1.38 -20.67 -15.43
N ILE A 55 -0.52 -21.32 -14.60
CA ILE A 55 -0.49 -21.07 -13.15
C ILE A 55 -0.18 -19.59 -12.87
N GLY A 56 0.81 -19.03 -13.56
CA GLY A 56 1.16 -17.61 -13.43
C GLY A 56 -0.01 -16.70 -13.77
N ARG A 57 -0.72 -16.96 -14.88
CA ARG A 57 -1.90 -16.19 -15.26
C ARG A 57 -3.02 -16.25 -14.21
N VAL A 58 -3.30 -17.44 -13.65
CA VAL A 58 -4.32 -17.59 -12.59
C VAL A 58 -3.92 -16.84 -11.32
N ILE A 59 -2.65 -16.93 -10.91
CA ILE A 59 -2.14 -16.18 -9.75
C ILE A 59 -2.33 -14.67 -9.96
N PHE A 60 -2.03 -14.17 -11.14
CA PHE A 60 -2.04 -12.74 -11.40
C PHE A 60 -3.42 -12.15 -11.65
N VAL A 61 -4.37 -12.90 -12.21
CA VAL A 61 -5.71 -12.40 -12.56
C VAL A 61 -6.70 -12.47 -11.40
N ASN A 62 -6.69 -13.54 -10.61
CA ASN A 62 -7.75 -13.83 -9.64
C ASN A 62 -7.38 -13.47 -8.20
N ARG A 63 -6.42 -12.58 -8.01
CA ARG A 63 -5.89 -12.32 -6.70
C ARG A 63 -6.51 -11.12 -6.03
N PRO A 64 -7.37 -11.28 -5.01
CA PRO A 64 -7.72 -10.18 -4.12
C PRO A 64 -6.53 -9.85 -3.22
N TYR A 65 -6.12 -8.59 -3.18
CA TYR A 65 -5.19 -8.10 -2.18
C TYR A 65 -5.80 -8.21 -0.78
N ARG A 66 -5.04 -8.74 0.17
CA ARG A 66 -5.45 -8.94 1.57
C ARG A 66 -4.48 -8.28 2.56
N GLY A 67 -3.77 -7.24 2.12
CA GLY A 67 -2.86 -6.50 2.99
C GLY A 67 -3.59 -5.54 3.92
N GLY A 68 -2.83 -4.88 4.80
CA GLY A 68 -3.37 -3.98 5.82
C GLY A 68 -3.92 -2.65 5.30
N ALA A 69 -3.52 -2.22 4.10
CA ALA A 69 -3.93 -0.94 3.51
C ALA A 69 -4.29 -1.08 2.01
N PRO A 70 -5.42 -1.73 1.68
CA PRO A 70 -5.85 -1.94 0.29
C PRO A 70 -6.15 -0.65 -0.47
N SER A 71 -6.48 0.45 0.21
CA SER A 71 -6.74 1.75 -0.40
C SER A 71 -5.54 2.34 -1.15
N VAL A 72 -4.32 1.91 -0.82
CA VAL A 72 -3.09 2.35 -1.47
C VAL A 72 -2.88 1.67 -2.82
N LEU A 73 -3.55 0.54 -3.08
CA LEU A 73 -3.46 -0.15 -4.36
C LEU A 73 -4.29 0.57 -5.42
N MET A 74 -3.65 0.83 -6.54
CA MET A 74 -4.28 1.42 -7.73
C MET A 74 -4.28 0.40 -8.87
N ASP A 75 -5.21 0.57 -9.81
CA ASP A 75 -5.20 -0.17 -11.05
C ASP A 75 -3.92 0.12 -11.85
N GLY A 76 -3.48 -0.86 -12.63
CA GLY A 76 -2.24 -0.76 -13.40
C GLY A 76 -2.27 0.44 -14.36
N TRP A 77 -1.14 1.09 -14.51
CA TRP A 77 -0.96 2.14 -15.52
C TRP A 77 -0.84 1.48 -16.89
N GLU A 78 -1.87 1.59 -17.70
CA GLU A 78 -1.84 1.03 -19.04
C GLU A 78 -0.77 1.72 -19.90
N PHE A 79 0.03 0.93 -20.61
CA PHE A 79 0.99 1.33 -21.63
C PHE A 79 2.08 2.33 -21.23
N GLY A 80 2.22 2.64 -19.96
CA GLY A 80 3.20 3.64 -19.56
C GLY A 80 3.91 3.29 -18.27
N SER A 81 5.17 3.53 -18.29
CA SER A 81 6.01 3.43 -17.12
C SER A 81 6.02 4.72 -16.29
N ILE A 82 5.29 5.72 -16.71
CA ILE A 82 5.29 7.06 -16.13
C ILE A 82 3.85 7.46 -15.85
N LEU A 83 3.54 7.72 -14.57
CA LEU A 83 2.31 8.40 -14.20
C LEU A 83 2.55 9.90 -14.31
N GLU A 84 1.78 10.56 -15.17
CA GLU A 84 1.77 12.01 -15.30
C GLU A 84 0.59 12.58 -14.50
N LYS A 85 0.88 13.51 -13.59
CA LYS A 85 -0.12 14.27 -12.85
C LYS A 85 -0.01 15.73 -13.21
N ILE A 86 -1.01 16.26 -13.92
CA ILE A 86 -1.10 17.66 -14.30
C ILE A 86 -2.01 18.37 -13.31
N GLN A 87 -1.52 19.45 -12.72
CA GLN A 87 -2.25 20.25 -11.75
C GLN A 87 -2.18 21.71 -12.12
N ALA A 88 -3.33 22.38 -12.09
CA ALA A 88 -3.42 23.83 -12.21
C ALA A 88 -3.48 24.44 -10.81
N ASP A 89 -2.72 25.51 -10.59
CA ASP A 89 -2.85 26.30 -9.38
C ASP A 89 -4.19 27.07 -9.43
N ILE A 90 -4.82 27.26 -8.30
CA ILE A 90 -6.10 27.97 -8.20
C ILE A 90 -5.84 29.47 -8.47
N PRO A 91 -6.50 30.08 -9.47
CA PRO A 91 -6.33 31.52 -9.70
C PRO A 91 -6.92 32.31 -8.53
N GLU A 92 -6.21 33.31 -8.10
CA GLU A 92 -6.68 34.23 -7.06
C GLU A 92 -7.84 35.06 -7.58
N ALA A 93 -8.96 35.07 -6.84
CA ALA A 93 -10.09 35.91 -7.12
C ALA A 93 -9.85 37.31 -6.51
N SER A 94 -9.86 38.34 -7.33
CA SER A 94 -9.80 39.72 -6.86
C SER A 94 -11.20 40.33 -6.76
N GLU A 95 -11.36 41.29 -5.87
CA GLU A 95 -12.58 42.10 -5.80
C GLU A 95 -12.75 42.89 -7.08
N ASN A 96 -13.98 42.98 -7.55
CA ASN A 96 -14.28 43.76 -8.75
C ASN A 96 -14.49 45.23 -8.36
N GLU A 97 -13.66 46.12 -8.90
CA GLU A 97 -13.69 47.55 -8.68
C GLU A 97 -14.88 48.28 -9.38
N SER A 98 -15.85 47.53 -9.93
CA SER A 98 -16.96 48.13 -10.72
C SER A 98 -17.80 49.21 -9.99
N TRP A 99 -17.76 49.19 -8.66
CA TRP A 99 -18.46 50.18 -7.84
C TRP A 99 -17.55 51.34 -7.37
N GLU A 100 -16.22 51.24 -7.61
CA GLU A 100 -15.23 52.21 -7.17
C GLU A 100 -14.46 52.82 -8.36
N LEU A 101 -15.12 52.94 -9.52
CA LEU A 101 -14.52 53.49 -10.71
C LEU A 101 -14.08 54.95 -10.49
N VAL A 102 -12.84 55.24 -10.81
CA VAL A 102 -12.26 56.59 -10.70
C VAL A 102 -12.23 57.26 -12.08
N ASP A 103 -12.73 58.50 -12.16
CA ASP A 103 -12.70 59.27 -13.39
C ASP A 103 -11.28 59.53 -13.88
N GLY A 104 -11.02 59.25 -15.17
CA GLY A 104 -9.71 59.38 -15.78
C GLY A 104 -8.74 58.18 -15.61
N GLN A 105 -9.14 57.14 -14.89
CA GLN A 105 -8.39 55.89 -14.80
C GLN A 105 -8.74 54.93 -15.95
N SER A 106 -7.74 54.30 -16.53
CA SER A 106 -7.91 53.30 -17.61
C SER A 106 -7.97 51.90 -17.03
N TYR A 107 -9.02 51.14 -17.38
CA TYR A 107 -9.21 49.72 -17.04
C TYR A 107 -9.02 48.91 -18.32
N ASP A 108 -7.86 48.23 -18.47
CA ASP A 108 -7.53 47.49 -19.68
C ASP A 108 -8.21 46.13 -19.67
N PRO A 109 -9.20 45.85 -20.55
CA PRO A 109 -9.86 44.56 -20.63
C PRO A 109 -9.05 43.50 -21.39
N ASN A 110 -7.91 43.85 -21.98
CA ASN A 110 -7.11 42.96 -22.86
C ASN A 110 -5.89 42.35 -22.17
N VAL A 111 -5.80 42.41 -20.86
CA VAL A 111 -4.72 41.77 -20.10
C VAL A 111 -4.90 40.23 -20.12
N PHE A 112 -3.91 39.52 -20.61
CA PHE A 112 -3.91 38.05 -20.64
C PHE A 112 -3.32 37.49 -19.33
N TYR A 113 -4.17 36.82 -18.56
CA TYR A 113 -3.78 36.14 -17.32
C TYR A 113 -3.50 34.65 -17.61
N LYS A 114 -2.23 34.30 -17.67
CA LYS A 114 -1.82 32.92 -17.94
C LYS A 114 -2.03 32.04 -16.68
N PRO A 115 -2.80 30.93 -16.77
CA PRO A 115 -2.91 30.01 -15.65
C PRO A 115 -1.56 29.30 -15.40
N THR A 116 -1.22 29.14 -14.12
CA THR A 116 -0.03 28.39 -13.70
C THR A 116 -0.39 26.91 -13.65
N VAL A 117 0.30 26.12 -14.45
CA VAL A 117 0.11 24.67 -14.53
C VAL A 117 1.44 24.00 -14.20
N SER A 118 1.40 23.01 -13.32
CA SER A 118 2.55 22.17 -13.00
C SER A 118 2.28 20.72 -13.39
N ALA A 119 3.28 20.04 -13.94
CA ALA A 119 3.22 18.62 -14.23
C ALA A 119 4.23 17.88 -13.36
N LYS A 120 3.83 16.77 -12.76
CA LYS A 120 4.70 15.85 -12.05
C LYS A 120 4.71 14.50 -12.75
N PHE A 121 5.89 13.91 -12.85
CA PHE A 121 6.10 12.61 -13.44
C PHE A 121 6.62 11.64 -12.41
N PHE A 122 5.91 10.51 -12.21
CA PHE A 122 6.29 9.44 -11.32
C PHE A 122 6.70 8.22 -12.15
N ASN A 123 7.97 7.84 -12.07
CA ASN A 123 8.55 6.75 -12.86
C ASN A 123 9.24 5.68 -12.00
N LYS A 124 9.03 5.72 -10.69
CA LYS A 124 9.65 4.75 -9.79
C LYS A 124 8.98 3.39 -9.93
N ARG A 125 9.80 2.38 -10.18
CA ARG A 125 9.38 0.99 -10.33
C ARG A 125 10.29 0.08 -9.53
N ILE A 126 9.74 -1.08 -9.21
CA ILE A 126 10.48 -2.18 -8.62
C ILE A 126 10.02 -3.49 -9.27
N THR A 127 10.96 -4.32 -9.65
CA THR A 127 10.69 -5.65 -10.18
C THR A 127 10.98 -6.65 -9.10
N PHE A 128 10.00 -7.46 -8.76
CA PHE A 128 10.15 -8.59 -7.87
C PHE A 128 10.22 -9.87 -8.68
N GLU A 129 11.05 -10.82 -8.22
CA GLU A 129 11.19 -12.13 -8.81
C GLU A 129 10.99 -13.18 -7.73
N VAL A 130 10.19 -14.19 -8.05
CA VAL A 130 10.01 -15.38 -7.22
C VAL A 130 10.52 -16.57 -7.99
N ASP A 131 11.62 -17.15 -7.51
CA ASP A 131 12.26 -18.29 -8.11
C ASP A 131 11.69 -19.58 -7.53
N MET A 132 11.35 -20.51 -8.41
CA MET A 132 10.88 -21.81 -8.01
C MET A 132 11.41 -22.90 -8.95
N SER A 133 12.02 -23.92 -8.39
CA SER A 133 12.54 -25.06 -9.15
C SER A 133 11.83 -26.34 -8.73
N PHE A 134 11.60 -27.21 -9.69
CA PHE A 134 11.13 -28.57 -9.44
C PHE A 134 11.74 -29.56 -10.45
N THR A 135 11.89 -30.80 -10.03
CA THR A 135 12.54 -31.83 -10.80
C THR A 135 11.57 -32.55 -11.76
N GLU A 136 12.13 -33.13 -12.81
CA GLU A 136 11.36 -33.95 -13.74
C GLU A 136 10.65 -35.12 -13.03
N LEU A 137 11.33 -35.73 -12.05
CA LEU A 137 10.76 -36.80 -11.24
C LEU A 137 9.48 -36.34 -10.50
N GLN A 138 9.49 -35.14 -9.89
CA GLN A 138 8.32 -34.61 -9.21
C GLN A 138 7.13 -34.38 -10.17
N VAL A 139 7.41 -33.92 -11.39
CA VAL A 139 6.37 -33.75 -12.41
C VAL A 139 5.81 -35.10 -12.81
N ARG A 140 6.66 -36.09 -13.11
CA ARG A 140 6.25 -37.45 -13.48
C ARG A 140 5.43 -38.13 -12.38
N GLU A 141 5.86 -38.01 -11.12
CA GLU A 141 5.13 -38.54 -9.96
C GLU A 141 3.78 -37.87 -9.74
N SER A 142 3.66 -36.57 -10.05
CA SER A 142 2.39 -35.84 -9.91
C SER A 142 1.27 -36.42 -10.78
N PHE A 143 1.60 -37.03 -11.92
CA PHE A 143 0.63 -37.67 -12.79
C PHE A 143 0.19 -39.07 -12.35
N SER A 144 0.72 -39.60 -11.28
CA SER A 144 0.40 -40.94 -10.80
C SER A 144 -1.06 -41.06 -10.29
N ASN A 145 -1.62 -39.97 -9.77
CA ASN A 145 -3.04 -39.88 -9.42
C ASN A 145 -3.50 -38.43 -9.24
N VAL A 146 -4.82 -38.21 -9.27
CA VAL A 146 -5.46 -36.89 -9.14
C VAL A 146 -5.06 -36.15 -7.85
N ALA A 147 -4.94 -36.87 -6.73
CA ALA A 147 -4.59 -36.25 -5.44
C ALA A 147 -3.18 -35.69 -5.44
N GLN A 148 -2.24 -36.43 -6.05
CA GLN A 148 -0.85 -35.97 -6.16
C GLN A 148 -0.70 -34.79 -7.11
N LEU A 149 -1.38 -34.80 -8.25
CA LEU A 149 -1.41 -33.68 -9.18
C LEU A 149 -1.99 -32.42 -8.52
N ASN A 150 -3.14 -32.54 -7.87
CA ASN A 150 -3.74 -31.42 -7.14
C ASN A 150 -2.84 -30.92 -6.01
N GLY A 151 -2.17 -31.81 -5.28
CA GLY A 151 -1.20 -31.46 -4.25
C GLY A 151 -0.01 -30.68 -4.81
N PHE A 152 0.58 -31.14 -5.92
CA PHE A 152 1.70 -30.48 -6.59
C PHE A 152 1.34 -29.08 -7.10
N LEU A 153 0.23 -28.96 -7.84
CA LEU A 153 -0.22 -27.66 -8.36
C LEU A 153 -0.61 -26.69 -7.24
N SER A 154 -1.28 -27.18 -6.20
CA SER A 154 -1.66 -26.35 -5.05
C SER A 154 -0.43 -25.86 -4.27
N MET A 155 0.62 -26.68 -4.16
CA MET A 155 1.89 -26.29 -3.54
C MET A 155 2.57 -25.17 -4.34
N LEU A 156 2.70 -25.34 -5.65
CA LEU A 156 3.29 -24.30 -6.53
C LEU A 156 2.53 -23.00 -6.42
N TYR A 157 1.20 -23.07 -6.59
CA TYR A 157 0.34 -21.90 -6.49
C TYR A 157 0.50 -21.19 -5.14
N ALA A 158 0.38 -21.91 -4.03
CA ALA A 158 0.42 -21.33 -2.70
C ALA A 158 1.76 -20.70 -2.35
N ALA A 159 2.87 -21.30 -2.79
CA ALA A 159 4.20 -20.79 -2.51
C ALA A 159 4.45 -19.45 -3.22
N VAL A 160 4.11 -19.38 -4.53
CA VAL A 160 4.27 -18.17 -5.32
C VAL A 160 3.29 -17.08 -4.84
N ASP A 161 2.01 -17.42 -4.63
CA ASP A 161 1.00 -16.49 -4.16
C ASP A 161 1.36 -15.84 -2.81
N LYS A 162 1.79 -16.64 -1.83
CA LYS A 162 2.25 -16.11 -0.54
C LYS A 162 3.44 -15.19 -0.68
N SER A 163 4.44 -15.56 -1.48
CA SER A 163 5.63 -14.74 -1.69
C SER A 163 5.29 -13.39 -2.31
N ILE A 164 4.44 -13.38 -3.35
CA ILE A 164 3.98 -12.14 -3.99
C ILE A 164 3.18 -11.29 -2.99
N THR A 165 2.30 -11.91 -2.17
CA THR A 165 1.51 -11.18 -1.14
C THR A 165 2.40 -10.42 -0.19
N VAL A 166 3.40 -11.10 0.37
CA VAL A 166 4.34 -10.49 1.31
C VAL A 166 5.10 -9.32 0.68
N LYS A 167 5.55 -9.50 -0.57
CA LYS A 167 6.29 -8.44 -1.29
C LYS A 167 5.42 -7.22 -1.60
N MET A 168 4.17 -7.44 -2.03
CA MET A 168 3.23 -6.34 -2.31
C MET A 168 2.84 -5.59 -1.04
N ASP A 169 2.52 -6.32 0.04
CA ASP A 169 2.18 -5.70 1.32
C ASP A 169 3.33 -4.84 1.84
N ALA A 170 4.54 -5.37 1.76
CA ALA A 170 5.72 -4.62 2.16
C ALA A 170 5.99 -3.39 1.27
N LEU A 171 5.70 -3.43 -0.04
CA LEU A 171 5.81 -2.25 -0.89
C LEU A 171 4.79 -1.19 -0.53
N VAL A 172 3.54 -1.58 -0.23
CA VAL A 172 2.50 -0.69 0.27
C VAL A 172 2.94 -0.02 1.57
N MET A 173 3.38 -0.80 2.56
CA MET A 173 3.86 -0.28 3.85
C MET A 173 5.07 0.63 3.68
N ARG A 174 6.03 0.26 2.83
CA ARG A 174 7.18 1.11 2.52
C ARG A 174 6.76 2.45 1.91
N THR A 175 5.75 2.45 1.03
CA THR A 175 5.25 3.68 0.40
C THR A 175 4.61 4.60 1.42
N ILE A 176 3.80 4.06 2.35
CA ILE A 176 3.24 4.81 3.47
C ILE A 176 4.36 5.34 4.39
N ASN A 177 5.30 4.49 4.78
CA ASN A 177 6.39 4.87 5.68
C ASN A 177 7.30 5.96 5.09
N ASN A 178 7.55 5.92 3.78
CA ASN A 178 8.28 6.99 3.11
C ASN A 178 7.52 8.34 3.23
N MET A 179 6.19 8.31 3.05
CA MET A 179 5.39 9.53 3.17
C MET A 179 5.35 10.05 4.61
N ILE A 180 5.25 9.16 5.60
CA ILE A 180 5.38 9.51 7.02
C ILE A 180 6.74 10.16 7.28
N SER A 181 7.82 9.53 6.81
CA SER A 181 9.18 10.04 7.01
C SER A 181 9.36 11.44 6.43
N GLU A 182 8.93 11.68 5.19
CA GLU A 182 9.01 13.00 4.55
C GLU A 182 8.16 14.04 5.28
N THR A 183 6.97 13.68 5.72
CA THR A 183 6.06 14.59 6.44
C THR A 183 6.60 14.96 7.81
N VAL A 184 7.11 13.99 8.56
CA VAL A 184 7.70 14.24 9.88
C VAL A 184 9.00 15.02 9.76
N ALA A 185 9.88 14.69 8.81
CA ALA A 185 11.13 15.42 8.59
C ALA A 185 10.88 16.89 8.18
N ALA A 186 9.82 17.17 7.44
CA ALA A 186 9.45 18.54 7.08
C ALA A 186 8.99 19.39 8.29
N GLU A 187 8.39 18.79 9.32
CA GLU A 187 7.93 19.47 10.54
C GLU A 187 8.98 19.46 11.66
N TYR A 188 9.81 18.42 11.70
CA TYR A 188 10.84 18.18 12.73
C TYR A 188 12.19 17.91 12.08
N PRO A 189 12.80 18.91 11.45
CA PRO A 189 14.00 18.73 10.63
C PRO A 189 15.24 18.22 11.41
N THR A 190 15.26 18.39 12.72
CA THR A 190 16.33 17.86 13.59
C THR A 190 15.98 16.52 14.24
N GLY A 191 14.71 16.09 14.18
CA GLY A 191 14.22 14.88 14.85
C GLY A 191 14.15 14.96 16.38
N THR A 192 14.76 15.96 17.00
CA THR A 192 14.90 16.07 18.47
C THR A 192 13.71 16.73 19.17
N GLU A 193 12.77 17.29 18.43
CA GLU A 193 11.64 18.05 19.00
C GLU A 193 10.31 17.27 18.96
N LEU A 194 10.35 15.98 18.64
CA LEU A 194 9.13 15.16 18.45
C LEU A 194 8.22 15.15 19.69
N GLY A 195 8.78 15.14 20.89
CA GLY A 195 8.03 15.15 22.14
C GLY A 195 7.72 16.54 22.70
N SER A 196 8.36 17.60 22.21
CA SER A 196 8.30 18.94 22.83
C SER A 196 7.34 19.91 22.15
N LYS A 197 6.83 19.57 20.95
CA LYS A 197 5.85 20.36 20.19
C LYS A 197 4.91 19.45 19.39
N SER A 198 3.87 20.06 18.81
CA SER A 198 3.01 19.41 17.82
C SER A 198 3.00 20.24 16.54
N GLY A 199 3.25 19.57 15.42
CA GLY A 199 3.11 20.16 14.09
C GLY A 199 1.65 20.14 13.59
N VAL A 200 1.44 20.66 12.38
CA VAL A 200 0.12 20.64 11.72
C VAL A 200 -0.08 19.36 10.91
N ARG A 201 0.96 18.89 10.22
CA ARG A 201 0.94 17.66 9.39
C ARG A 201 1.45 16.45 10.16
N ALA A 202 2.33 16.66 11.11
CA ALA A 202 2.79 15.64 12.04
C ALA A 202 2.39 16.03 13.46
N VAL A 203 1.27 15.46 13.91
CA VAL A 203 0.54 15.88 15.11
C VAL A 203 0.91 15.00 16.29
N ASN A 204 1.61 15.54 17.27
CA ASN A 204 1.84 14.87 18.54
C ASN A 204 0.60 15.02 19.44
N LEU A 205 -0.26 14.01 19.44
CA LEU A 205 -1.49 13.98 20.22
C LEU A 205 -1.21 14.00 21.73
N LEU A 206 -0.13 13.37 22.18
CA LEU A 206 0.24 13.33 23.58
C LEU A 206 0.66 14.70 24.09
N TYR A 207 1.44 15.42 23.31
CA TYR A 207 1.83 16.80 23.63
C TYR A 207 0.60 17.70 23.77
N LEU A 208 -0.33 17.64 22.80
CA LEU A 208 -1.56 18.44 22.84
C LEU A 208 -2.46 18.09 24.04
N TYR A 209 -2.56 16.81 24.36
CA TYR A 209 -3.38 16.35 25.50
C TYR A 209 -2.79 16.76 26.84
N ASN A 210 -1.48 16.76 26.97
CA ASN A 210 -0.79 17.08 28.22
C ASN A 210 -0.71 18.57 28.51
N GLN A 211 -1.05 19.43 27.55
CA GLN A 211 -1.04 20.89 27.78
C GLN A 211 -1.97 21.29 28.91
N GLY A 212 -1.43 21.98 29.91
CA GLY A 212 -2.17 22.45 31.08
C GLY A 212 -2.54 21.38 32.11
N LYS A 213 -2.07 20.14 31.95
CA LYS A 213 -2.32 19.07 32.92
C LYS A 213 -1.23 19.05 34.00
N THR A 214 -1.67 18.88 35.26
CA THR A 214 -0.77 18.72 36.40
C THR A 214 -0.11 17.35 36.46
N THR A 215 -0.76 16.34 35.89
CA THR A 215 -0.25 14.96 35.80
C THR A 215 -0.26 14.55 34.32
N PRO A 216 0.85 14.77 33.58
CA PRO A 216 0.93 14.40 32.18
C PRO A 216 0.97 12.88 32.01
N LEU A 217 0.34 12.37 30.95
CA LEU A 217 0.48 10.99 30.53
C LEU A 217 1.82 10.80 29.82
N THR A 218 2.32 9.56 29.85
CA THR A 218 3.44 9.10 29.04
C THR A 218 2.95 8.32 27.80
N ALA A 219 3.79 8.20 26.78
CA ALA A 219 3.48 7.43 25.58
C ALA A 219 3.09 5.96 25.91
N ALA A 220 3.74 5.36 26.92
CA ALA A 220 3.47 4.00 27.36
C ALA A 220 2.06 3.82 27.99
N ASN A 221 1.48 4.89 28.53
CA ASN A 221 0.19 4.85 29.22
C ASN A 221 -0.94 5.50 28.42
N ALA A 222 -0.62 6.33 27.42
CA ALA A 222 -1.61 7.10 26.67
C ALA A 222 -2.67 6.22 26.00
N ILE A 223 -2.28 5.13 25.33
CA ILE A 223 -3.20 4.22 24.62
C ILE A 223 -4.14 3.49 25.60
N LYS A 224 -3.81 3.46 26.89
CA LYS A 224 -4.61 2.81 27.95
C LYS A 224 -5.52 3.78 28.70
N ASP A 225 -5.45 5.07 28.39
CA ASP A 225 -6.24 6.11 29.03
C ASP A 225 -7.46 6.46 28.17
N LYS A 226 -8.64 6.31 28.75
CA LYS A 226 -9.91 6.51 28.06
C LYS A 226 -10.12 7.97 27.62
N ASP A 227 -9.68 8.95 28.43
CA ASP A 227 -9.86 10.37 28.13
C ASP A 227 -8.89 10.82 27.04
N PHE A 228 -7.69 10.23 26.99
CA PHE A 228 -6.76 10.41 25.88
C PHE A 228 -7.35 9.86 24.57
N ILE A 229 -7.94 8.68 24.58
CA ILE A 229 -8.54 8.07 23.39
C ILE A 229 -9.69 8.93 22.85
N ARG A 230 -10.56 9.45 23.72
CA ARG A 230 -11.62 10.39 23.34
C ARG A 230 -11.06 11.66 22.72
N PHE A 231 -10.01 12.22 23.31
CA PHE A 231 -9.33 13.39 22.78
C PHE A 231 -8.70 13.11 21.41
N ALA A 232 -8.03 11.96 21.25
CA ALA A 232 -7.42 11.56 19.98
C ALA A 232 -8.48 11.40 18.88
N SER A 233 -9.61 10.74 19.18
CA SER A 233 -10.74 10.59 18.25
C SER A 233 -11.34 11.94 17.85
N TYR A 234 -11.52 12.86 18.80
CA TYR A 234 -11.97 14.22 18.52
C TYR A 234 -11.00 14.95 17.59
N GLN A 235 -9.69 14.88 17.85
CA GLN A 235 -8.70 15.52 17.00
C GLN A 235 -8.71 14.96 15.58
N MET A 236 -8.79 13.64 15.41
CA MET A 236 -8.86 13.00 14.11
C MET A 236 -10.12 13.45 13.32
N ALA A 237 -11.29 13.48 13.96
CA ALA A 237 -12.53 13.94 13.35
C ALA A 237 -12.43 15.42 12.93
N LEU A 238 -11.80 16.25 13.77
CA LEU A 238 -11.56 17.66 13.46
C LEU A 238 -10.65 17.84 12.22
N TYR A 239 -9.60 17.01 12.11
CA TYR A 239 -8.71 17.03 10.95
C TYR A 239 -9.40 16.56 9.67
N MET A 240 -10.27 15.55 9.72
CA MET A 240 -11.11 15.17 8.56
C MET A 240 -11.91 16.36 8.05
N SER A 241 -12.61 17.06 8.95
CA SER A 241 -13.40 18.25 8.59
C SER A 241 -12.54 19.39 8.06
N ARG A 242 -11.31 19.56 8.57
CA ARG A 242 -10.39 20.62 8.10
C ARG A 242 -9.78 20.29 6.74
N MET A 243 -9.41 19.04 6.50
CA MET A 243 -8.84 18.59 5.22
C MET A 243 -9.85 18.66 4.06
N SER A 244 -11.17 18.65 4.35
CA SER A 244 -12.22 18.86 3.34
C SER A 244 -12.32 20.32 2.84
N ARG A 245 -11.59 21.26 3.46
CA ARG A 245 -11.51 22.66 3.04
C ARG A 245 -10.20 22.95 2.34
N ILE A 246 -10.22 23.88 1.39
CA ILE A 246 -9.04 24.33 0.67
C ILE A 246 -8.02 24.91 1.67
N SER A 247 -6.82 24.33 1.69
CA SER A 247 -5.73 24.76 2.56
C SER A 247 -4.39 24.29 2.03
N SER A 248 -3.34 25.04 2.27
CA SER A 248 -1.95 24.65 2.01
C SER A 248 -1.25 24.03 3.24
N LEU A 249 -1.98 23.88 4.36
CA LEU A 249 -1.40 23.49 5.64
C LEU A 249 -1.12 21.98 5.73
N PHE A 250 -1.87 21.14 5.01
CA PHE A 250 -1.88 19.69 5.20
C PHE A 250 -0.99 18.92 4.22
N ASN A 251 -0.21 19.62 3.38
CA ASN A 251 0.75 19.00 2.48
C ASN A 251 2.13 19.64 2.60
N VAL A 252 3.17 18.85 2.33
CA VAL A 252 4.56 19.30 2.44
C VAL A 252 4.91 20.31 1.34
N GLY A 253 4.32 20.17 0.16
CA GLY A 253 4.56 21.03 -0.98
C GLY A 253 3.94 22.43 -0.87
N GLY A 254 3.14 22.73 0.18
CA GLY A 254 2.50 24.01 0.41
C GLY A 254 1.49 24.42 -0.66
N LYS A 255 0.90 23.44 -1.37
CA LYS A 255 -0.11 23.69 -2.39
C LYS A 255 -1.50 23.75 -1.78
N GLU A 256 -2.35 24.61 -2.34
CA GLU A 256 -3.75 24.70 -1.97
C GLU A 256 -4.51 23.45 -2.43
N ARG A 257 -4.92 22.63 -1.48
CA ARG A 257 -5.60 21.34 -1.70
C ARG A 257 -6.76 21.18 -0.73
N PHE A 258 -7.75 20.41 -1.14
CA PHE A 258 -8.81 19.90 -0.29
C PHE A 258 -8.99 18.41 -0.59
N THR A 259 -9.38 17.66 0.41
CA THR A 259 -9.62 16.23 0.30
C THR A 259 -11.08 15.95 0.64
N PRO A 260 -11.93 15.63 -0.34
CA PRO A 260 -13.31 15.21 -0.10
C PRO A 260 -13.36 13.93 0.76
N GLU A 261 -14.45 13.70 1.48
CA GLU A 261 -14.57 12.53 2.37
C GLU A 261 -14.44 11.19 1.63
N ASP A 262 -14.90 11.09 0.40
CA ASP A 262 -14.81 9.91 -0.46
C ASP A 262 -13.39 9.65 -0.99
N MET A 263 -12.52 10.66 -0.96
CA MET A 263 -11.10 10.56 -1.33
C MET A 263 -10.17 10.45 -0.12
N LEU A 264 -10.72 10.56 1.10
CA LEU A 264 -9.95 10.50 2.32
C LEU A 264 -9.74 9.05 2.77
N HIS A 265 -8.49 8.68 2.95
CA HIS A 265 -8.10 7.38 3.48
C HIS A 265 -7.45 7.55 4.85
N VAL A 266 -7.77 6.61 5.75
CA VAL A 266 -7.22 6.56 7.10
C VAL A 266 -6.66 5.17 7.35
N VAL A 267 -5.41 5.10 7.81
CA VAL A 267 -4.77 3.86 8.22
C VAL A 267 -4.37 3.98 9.68
N MET A 268 -4.82 3.05 10.51
CA MET A 268 -4.60 3.08 11.96
C MET A 268 -3.79 1.87 12.44
N LEU A 269 -3.02 2.07 13.50
CA LEU A 269 -2.37 0.98 14.23
C LEU A 269 -3.42 0.14 14.96
N ALA A 270 -3.31 -1.19 14.86
CA ALA A 270 -4.25 -2.13 15.48
C ALA A 270 -4.38 -1.95 17.00
N ASP A 271 -3.26 -1.69 17.70
CA ASP A 271 -3.26 -1.46 19.14
C ASP A 271 -4.12 -0.25 19.52
N PHE A 272 -3.98 0.84 18.79
CA PHE A 272 -4.78 2.04 19.01
C PHE A 272 -6.26 1.80 18.66
N ARG A 273 -6.55 1.17 17.51
CA ARG A 273 -7.92 0.85 17.09
C ARG A 273 -8.62 -0.05 18.10
N THR A 274 -7.95 -1.12 18.54
CA THR A 274 -8.50 -2.06 19.53
C THR A 274 -8.77 -1.38 20.88
N SER A 275 -7.84 -0.54 21.34
CA SER A 275 -8.03 0.24 22.59
C SER A 275 -9.21 1.21 22.46
N ALA A 276 -9.34 1.87 21.32
CA ALA A 276 -10.46 2.77 21.05
C ALA A 276 -11.80 2.03 21.02
N ASP A 277 -11.87 0.88 20.37
CA ASP A 277 -13.09 0.07 20.31
C ASP A 277 -13.50 -0.40 21.71
N ILE A 278 -12.56 -0.75 22.59
CA ILE A 278 -12.85 -1.17 23.97
C ILE A 278 -13.34 0.03 24.80
N TYR A 279 -12.65 1.17 24.77
CA TYR A 279 -12.93 2.28 25.67
C TYR A 279 -14.08 3.18 25.19
N LEU A 280 -14.33 3.28 23.89
CA LEU A 280 -15.45 4.06 23.35
C LEU A 280 -16.77 3.30 23.43
N GLN A 281 -16.75 1.95 23.35
CA GLN A 281 -17.95 1.11 23.45
C GLN A 281 -18.37 0.82 24.91
N SER A 282 -17.49 0.98 25.88
CA SER A 282 -17.77 0.62 27.28
C SER A 282 -18.68 1.62 28.01
N ASP A 283 -18.96 2.79 27.48
CA ASP A 283 -19.92 3.72 28.05
C ASP A 283 -21.34 3.39 27.58
N THR A 284 -22.26 3.26 28.52
CA THR A 284 -23.63 2.71 28.41
C THR A 284 -24.59 3.48 27.48
N PHE A 285 -24.14 4.54 26.86
CA PHE A 285 -24.85 5.32 25.84
C PHE A 285 -24.04 5.33 24.56
N HIS A 286 -24.56 4.63 23.54
CA HIS A 286 -24.07 4.68 22.17
C HIS A 286 -24.20 6.12 21.61
N ASP A 287 -23.27 6.98 21.97
CA ASP A 287 -23.12 8.25 21.30
C ASP A 287 -22.46 8.02 19.95
N MET A 288 -23.28 8.03 18.88
CA MET A 288 -22.79 7.94 17.47
C MET A 288 -21.78 9.03 17.10
N TYR A 289 -21.53 9.99 17.98
CA TYR A 289 -20.60 11.11 17.78
C TYR A 289 -19.15 10.83 18.23
N THR A 290 -18.88 9.66 18.82
CA THR A 290 -17.55 9.29 19.33
C THR A 290 -16.88 8.14 18.57
N GLU A 291 -17.47 7.71 17.46
CA GLU A 291 -16.81 6.68 16.63
C GLU A 291 -15.55 7.21 15.97
N LEU A 292 -14.50 6.39 15.95
CA LEU A 292 -13.33 6.64 15.12
C LEU A 292 -13.75 6.61 13.64
N PRO A 293 -13.15 7.45 12.79
CA PRO A 293 -13.40 7.39 11.35
C PRO A 293 -13.12 5.99 10.82
N PHE A 294 -13.87 5.59 9.78
CA PHE A 294 -13.60 4.33 9.10
C PHE A 294 -12.13 4.31 8.68
N ALA A 295 -11.42 3.27 9.11
CA ALA A 295 -10.00 3.16 8.91
C ALA A 295 -9.59 1.73 8.57
N GLU A 296 -8.64 1.63 7.67
CA GLU A 296 -7.86 0.42 7.48
C GLU A 296 -6.93 0.21 8.67
N THR A 297 -6.72 -1.05 9.04
CA THR A 297 -5.97 -1.38 10.25
C THR A 297 -4.71 -2.15 9.91
N VAL A 298 -3.56 -1.67 10.40
CA VAL A 298 -2.27 -2.34 10.26
C VAL A 298 -1.80 -2.86 11.62
N PRO A 299 -1.29 -4.10 11.70
CA PRO A 299 -0.84 -4.68 12.98
C PRO A 299 0.39 -3.95 13.55
N PHE A 300 1.25 -3.45 12.68
CA PHE A 300 2.45 -2.67 13.02
C PHE A 300 2.96 -1.93 11.77
N TRP A 301 3.73 -0.86 11.99
CA TRP A 301 4.44 -0.16 10.93
C TRP A 301 5.76 -0.90 10.66
N GLN A 302 6.02 -1.23 9.40
CA GLN A 302 7.31 -1.81 9.04
C GLN A 302 8.38 -0.73 8.98
N GLY A 303 9.60 -1.07 9.39
CA GLY A 303 10.74 -0.20 9.21
C GLY A 303 10.99 0.13 7.73
N SER A 304 11.56 1.30 7.46
CA SER A 304 11.85 1.77 6.09
C SER A 304 12.98 1.01 5.38
N GLY A 305 13.47 -0.08 5.98
CA GLY A 305 14.54 -0.91 5.44
C GLY A 305 14.15 -1.69 4.18
N THR A 306 15.14 -2.25 3.51
CA THR A 306 14.95 -3.18 2.38
C THR A 306 14.57 -4.59 2.84
N SER A 307 14.76 -4.89 4.13
CA SER A 307 14.33 -6.12 4.80
C SER A 307 12.95 -5.93 5.43
N TYR A 308 12.20 -7.02 5.50
CA TYR A 308 10.86 -7.06 6.10
C TYR A 308 10.96 -7.37 7.59
N ASP A 309 11.72 -6.57 8.31
CA ASP A 309 11.82 -6.72 9.75
C ASP A 309 10.60 -6.09 10.38
N PHE A 310 9.73 -6.95 10.91
CA PHE A 310 8.62 -6.53 11.71
C PHE A 310 9.15 -6.12 13.09
N ASP A 311 9.06 -4.85 13.37
CA ASP A 311 9.41 -4.36 14.70
C ASP A 311 8.17 -4.42 15.60
N SER A 312 8.31 -5.08 16.74
CA SER A 312 7.25 -5.17 17.75
C SER A 312 6.85 -3.81 18.33
N THR A 313 7.72 -2.81 18.20
CA THR A 313 7.48 -1.43 18.64
C THR A 313 6.86 -0.55 17.56
N SER A 314 6.60 -1.10 16.38
CA SER A 314 6.04 -0.35 15.24
C SER A 314 6.83 0.92 14.90
N SER A 315 8.15 0.84 14.92
CA SER A 315 9.02 1.97 14.60
C SER A 315 9.28 2.10 13.11
N ILE A 316 9.43 3.32 12.65
CA ILE A 316 9.91 3.65 11.31
C ILE A 316 11.16 4.50 11.37
N ASN A 317 11.99 4.40 10.33
CA ASN A 317 13.18 5.23 10.19
C ASN A 317 12.82 6.52 9.45
N ILE A 318 13.02 7.65 10.12
CA ILE A 318 12.83 8.98 9.55
C ILE A 318 14.19 9.55 9.20
N LYS A 319 14.36 9.99 7.95
CA LYS A 319 15.53 10.72 7.50
C LYS A 319 15.26 12.21 7.59
N ASP A 320 16.10 12.92 8.34
CA ASP A 320 16.06 14.37 8.35
C ASP A 320 16.66 14.99 7.07
N THR A 321 16.55 16.31 6.93
CA THR A 321 17.10 17.04 5.78
C THR A 321 18.63 16.97 5.68
N SER A 322 19.32 16.61 6.78
CA SER A 322 20.78 16.43 6.87
C SER A 322 21.21 14.99 6.59
N GLY A 323 20.25 14.08 6.37
CA GLY A 323 20.50 12.67 6.09
C GLY A 323 20.69 11.79 7.35
N HIS A 324 20.50 12.32 8.56
CA HIS A 324 20.46 11.51 9.77
C HIS A 324 19.18 10.68 9.80
N THR A 325 19.30 9.48 10.33
CA THR A 325 18.17 8.57 10.47
C THR A 325 17.77 8.50 11.94
N THR A 326 16.51 8.84 12.22
CA THR A 326 15.91 8.73 13.54
C THR A 326 14.83 7.68 13.53
N ASN A 327 14.85 6.76 14.49
CA ASN A 327 13.75 5.81 14.68
C ASN A 327 12.61 6.50 15.41
N MET A 328 11.43 6.48 14.80
CA MET A 328 10.21 7.00 15.41
C MET A 328 9.25 5.86 15.71
N SER A 329 8.81 5.77 16.96
CA SER A 329 7.75 4.88 17.42
C SER A 329 6.52 5.70 17.83
N GLY A 330 5.42 5.01 18.14
CA GLY A 330 4.21 5.66 18.65
C GLY A 330 3.34 6.30 17.58
N ILE A 331 3.48 5.93 16.31
CA ILE A 331 2.58 6.35 15.24
C ILE A 331 1.24 5.63 15.44
N LEU A 332 0.16 6.38 15.59
CA LEU A 332 -1.18 5.86 15.86
C LEU A 332 -2.00 5.74 14.58
N ALA A 333 -1.96 6.75 13.72
CA ALA A 333 -2.72 6.79 12.49
C ALA A 333 -2.10 7.73 11.46
N VAL A 334 -2.44 7.51 10.20
CA VAL A 334 -2.21 8.44 9.10
C VAL A 334 -3.52 8.72 8.38
N MET A 335 -3.71 9.95 7.96
CA MET A 335 -4.82 10.39 7.10
C MET A 335 -4.25 11.00 5.85
N PHE A 336 -4.77 10.61 4.69
CA PHE A 336 -4.23 11.11 3.43
C PHE A 336 -5.27 11.12 2.32
N ASP A 337 -5.01 11.94 1.32
CA ASP A 337 -5.73 11.94 0.07
C ASP A 337 -5.37 10.72 -0.77
N ARG A 338 -6.35 10.10 -1.43
CA ARG A 338 -6.15 8.95 -2.32
C ARG A 338 -5.03 9.18 -3.34
N ASP A 339 -4.87 10.43 -3.78
CA ASP A 339 -3.88 10.80 -4.78
C ASP A 339 -2.50 11.14 -4.18
N ALA A 340 -2.34 11.06 -2.84
CA ALA A 340 -1.08 11.36 -2.17
C ALA A 340 -0.02 10.26 -2.36
N LEU A 341 -0.47 9.01 -2.41
CA LEU A 341 0.44 7.87 -2.57
C LEU A 341 -0.29 6.69 -3.21
N GLY A 342 0.44 5.86 -3.92
CA GLY A 342 -0.14 4.68 -4.56
C GLY A 342 0.90 3.66 -4.99
N VAL A 343 0.43 2.43 -5.12
CA VAL A 343 1.17 1.29 -5.65
C VAL A 343 0.34 0.64 -6.74
N SER A 344 0.93 0.45 -7.91
CA SER A 344 0.25 -0.15 -9.07
C SER A 344 1.00 -1.37 -9.58
N ASN A 345 0.27 -2.31 -10.17
CA ASN A 345 0.84 -3.42 -10.91
C ASN A 345 1.06 -3.01 -12.36
N LEU A 346 2.28 -3.13 -12.87
CA LEU A 346 2.64 -2.73 -14.24
C LEU A 346 2.72 -3.93 -15.18
N ASP A 347 3.63 -4.87 -14.92
CA ASP A 347 3.89 -6.01 -15.80
C ASP A 347 4.05 -7.29 -15.00
N ARG A 348 3.67 -8.40 -15.62
CA ARG A 348 3.72 -9.73 -15.03
C ARG A 348 4.11 -10.73 -16.10
N ARG A 349 5.18 -11.47 -15.85
CA ARG A 349 5.70 -12.46 -16.78
C ARG A 349 6.26 -13.66 -16.05
N VAL A 350 6.16 -14.81 -16.70
CA VAL A 350 6.77 -16.05 -16.24
C VAL A 350 7.74 -16.52 -17.31
N THR A 351 8.91 -16.94 -16.88
CA THR A 351 9.90 -17.57 -17.76
C THR A 351 10.37 -18.88 -17.15
N THR A 352 10.53 -19.91 -17.99
CA THR A 352 10.92 -21.24 -17.57
C THR A 352 12.16 -21.67 -18.33
N ASN A 353 13.12 -22.27 -17.64
CA ASN A 353 14.32 -22.81 -18.22
C ASN A 353 14.58 -24.24 -17.71
N TYR A 354 14.78 -25.19 -18.62
CA TYR A 354 15.09 -26.58 -18.29
C TYR A 354 16.60 -26.79 -18.25
N ASN A 355 17.07 -27.47 -17.20
CA ASN A 355 18.46 -27.91 -17.09
C ASN A 355 18.56 -29.41 -17.40
N PRO A 356 19.07 -29.82 -18.59
CA PRO A 356 19.09 -31.21 -18.99
C PRO A 356 20.15 -32.06 -18.23
N LYS A 357 21.11 -31.44 -17.58
CA LYS A 357 22.14 -32.18 -16.81
C LYS A 357 21.63 -32.68 -15.46
N ALA A 358 20.73 -31.90 -14.86
CA ALA A 358 20.21 -32.19 -13.52
C ALA A 358 18.68 -32.40 -13.51
N GLU A 359 18.09 -32.48 -14.71
CA GLU A 359 16.68 -32.85 -14.94
C GLU A 359 15.69 -32.02 -14.08
N PHE A 360 15.82 -30.69 -14.10
CA PHE A 360 14.92 -29.79 -13.40
C PHE A 360 14.59 -28.54 -14.20
N TRP A 361 13.45 -27.93 -13.88
CA TRP A 361 13.04 -26.63 -14.40
C TRP A 361 13.25 -25.54 -13.36
N ASN A 362 13.81 -24.42 -13.80
CA ASN A 362 13.79 -23.15 -13.08
C ASN A 362 12.66 -22.29 -13.63
N ASN A 363 11.78 -21.85 -12.76
CA ASN A 363 10.66 -20.99 -13.09
C ASN A 363 10.82 -19.65 -12.37
N PHE A 364 10.74 -18.56 -13.14
CA PHE A 364 10.93 -17.19 -12.66
C PHE A 364 9.62 -16.45 -12.82
N TYR A 365 8.93 -16.23 -11.71
CA TYR A 365 7.71 -15.43 -11.66
C TYR A 365 8.10 -13.98 -11.39
N LYS A 366 8.06 -13.14 -12.42
CA LYS A 366 8.43 -11.73 -12.35
C LYS A 366 7.20 -10.87 -12.35
N PHE A 367 7.16 -9.91 -11.41
CA PHE A 367 6.15 -8.87 -11.46
C PHE A 367 6.78 -7.51 -11.17
N GLU A 368 6.31 -6.53 -11.90
CA GLU A 368 6.75 -5.16 -11.82
C GLU A 368 5.65 -4.32 -11.17
N ALA A 369 6.01 -3.55 -10.16
CA ALA A 369 5.12 -2.64 -9.47
C ALA A 369 5.65 -1.22 -9.55
N GLY A 370 4.77 -0.28 -9.89
CA GLY A 370 5.03 1.15 -9.79
C GLY A 370 4.61 1.65 -8.42
N TYR A 371 5.30 2.68 -7.90
CA TYR A 371 4.92 3.35 -6.66
C TYR A 371 5.24 4.83 -6.72
N PHE A 372 4.44 5.63 -6.03
CA PHE A 372 4.66 7.07 -5.96
C PHE A 372 4.24 7.66 -4.61
N ASN A 373 4.85 8.78 -4.28
CA ASN A 373 4.50 9.65 -3.16
C ASN A 373 4.42 11.07 -3.69
N ASP A 374 3.28 11.73 -3.55
CA ASP A 374 3.08 13.11 -3.95
C ASP A 374 2.98 14.02 -2.73
N LEU A 375 4.06 14.73 -2.44
CA LEU A 375 4.16 15.66 -1.31
C LEU A 375 3.29 16.93 -1.47
N ASN A 376 2.64 17.13 -2.62
CA ASN A 376 1.71 18.23 -2.86
C ASN A 376 0.27 17.89 -2.46
N GLU A 377 -0.02 16.63 -2.15
CA GLU A 377 -1.33 16.21 -1.68
C GLU A 377 -1.38 16.12 -0.15
N ASN A 378 -2.59 16.19 0.40
CA ASN A 378 -2.79 16.23 1.84
C ASN A 378 -2.38 14.90 2.48
N PHE A 379 -1.53 14.99 3.50
CA PHE A 379 -1.06 13.85 4.28
C PHE A 379 -0.78 14.30 5.72
N VAL A 380 -1.40 13.65 6.69
CA VAL A 380 -1.27 13.97 8.12
C VAL A 380 -0.92 12.72 8.91
N VAL A 381 0.04 12.85 9.81
CA VAL A 381 0.51 11.78 10.72
C VAL A 381 0.09 12.12 12.14
N PHE A 382 -0.56 11.18 12.83
CA PHE A 382 -0.88 11.27 14.24
C PHE A 382 0.02 10.32 15.04
N PHE A 383 0.72 10.86 16.02
CA PHE A 383 1.64 10.10 16.82
C PHE A 383 1.63 10.53 18.29
N ILE A 384 2.28 9.73 19.12
CA ILE A 384 2.57 10.03 20.52
C ILE A 384 4.09 9.96 20.74
N ALA A 385 4.63 10.98 21.33
CA ALA A 385 6.05 10.99 21.76
C ALA A 385 6.16 11.71 23.09
N ASP A 386 6.94 11.13 24.00
CA ASP A 386 7.30 11.79 25.26
C ASP A 386 8.29 12.92 24.99
N PRO A 387 8.27 13.99 25.79
CA PRO A 387 9.35 14.97 25.81
C PRO A 387 10.68 14.24 26.07
N GLU A 388 11.69 14.54 25.26
CA GLU A 388 13.04 14.04 25.59
C GLU A 388 13.39 14.48 27.02
N ALA A 389 13.83 13.54 27.83
CA ALA A 389 14.39 13.87 29.12
C ALA A 389 15.56 14.82 28.87
N SER A 390 15.44 16.08 29.29
CA SER A 390 16.56 17.03 29.16
C SER A 390 17.76 16.35 29.80
N ALA A 391 18.80 16.13 29.01
CA ALA A 391 20.07 15.66 29.52
C ALA A 391 20.50 16.63 30.64
N ALA A 392 20.42 16.16 31.90
CA ALA A 392 20.80 16.90 33.08
C ALA A 392 22.32 17.01 33.17
#